data_8cf31a67620b480c1629b7cf66bd9225
#
_entry.id   8cf31a67620b480c1629b7cf66bd9225
#
_cell.length_a   1.000
_cell.length_b   1.000
_cell.length_c   1.000
_cell.angle_alpha   90.00
_cell.angle_beta   90.00
_cell.angle_gamma   90.00
#
_symmetry.space_group_name_H-M   'P 1'
#
loop_
_entity.id
_entity.type
_entity.pdbx_description
1 polymer ?
#
loop_
_entity_poly.entity_id
_entity_poly.type
_entity_poly.pdbx_seq_one_letter_code
_entity_poly.pdbx_strand_id
1 'polypeptide(L)'
;MTDGGRVLFYVQHLLGIGHQRRGATLTRAMQDAGLQVTYVSGGHGIPNLDLGGAELVQLPPVRAVDLYFKELVDEFDRPIDEAWRRRRRDALLEVWDRLQPHVILLELYPFGRRQMRFELLPLLDAALAARRRPIIACSVRDILVAPPKPERLVEMLQRVEHYFDHVLVHGDPDLIPFDATFPHAAQIAHKLHYTGYVVDRTGRRGGPGSPGWDEVLVSAGGGAVGDALLRAAIEAKAASALADKRWRVLVGVKAPEDEFQALVTLAANAGGILVERARGDFPSLT
;
A
#
# COMPACT_ATOMS: atom_id res chain seq x y z
N MET A 1 -1.63 3.05 34.43
CA MET A 1 -1.72 3.16 32.97
C MET A 1 -0.44 2.57 32.41
N THR A 2 -0.52 1.40 31.79
CA THR A 2 0.62 0.81 31.09
C THR A 2 0.96 1.76 29.94
N ASP A 3 2.19 2.29 29.96
CA ASP A 3 2.71 3.12 28.86
C ASP A 3 2.57 2.32 27.57
N GLY A 4 1.67 2.73 26.67
CA GLY A 4 1.37 2.00 25.44
C GLY A 4 2.64 1.83 24.61
N GLY A 5 2.87 0.63 24.05
CA GLY A 5 4.05 0.35 23.26
C GLY A 5 4.22 1.35 22.11
N ARG A 6 5.40 1.97 21.97
CA ARG A 6 5.70 2.92 20.88
C ARG A 6 6.06 2.17 19.61
N VAL A 7 5.41 2.53 18.51
CA VAL A 7 5.62 1.95 17.17
C VAL A 7 6.11 3.01 16.21
N LEU A 8 7.25 2.78 15.57
CA LEU A 8 7.68 3.50 14.38
C LEU A 8 7.16 2.73 13.17
N PHE A 9 6.19 3.29 12.45
CA PHE A 9 5.64 2.67 11.24
C PHE A 9 6.07 3.42 10.00
N TYR A 10 7.03 2.87 9.28
CA TYR A 10 7.53 3.45 8.03
C TYR A 10 6.73 2.97 6.83
N VAL A 11 6.17 3.92 6.08
CA VAL A 11 5.37 3.64 4.87
C VAL A 11 5.86 4.46 3.69
N GLN A 12 6.40 3.77 2.69
CA GLN A 12 6.83 4.36 1.43
C GLN A 12 5.91 3.95 0.29
N HIS A 13 5.24 4.91 -0.33
CA HIS A 13 4.64 4.73 -1.65
C HIS A 13 5.46 5.45 -2.72
N LEU A 14 5.48 4.92 -3.94
CA LEU A 14 6.25 5.48 -5.04
C LEU A 14 5.38 5.90 -6.23
N LEU A 15 4.24 5.24 -6.44
CA LEU A 15 3.27 5.54 -7.50
C LEU A 15 1.83 5.50 -6.98
N GLY A 16 1.35 4.34 -6.53
CA GLY A 16 -0.02 4.17 -6.05
C GLY A 16 -0.15 4.44 -4.55
N ILE A 17 -1.33 4.88 -4.10
CA ILE A 17 -1.61 5.24 -2.71
C ILE A 17 -2.09 4.06 -1.83
N GLY A 18 -2.21 2.85 -2.40
CA GLY A 18 -2.73 1.67 -1.68
C GLY A 18 -1.95 1.33 -0.41
N HIS A 19 -0.61 1.44 -0.44
CA HIS A 19 0.24 1.23 0.73
C HIS A 19 -0.06 2.24 1.85
N GLN A 20 -0.31 3.50 1.51
CA GLN A 20 -0.64 4.53 2.49
C GLN A 20 -2.02 4.29 3.12
N ARG A 21 -3.04 3.93 2.32
CA ARG A 21 -4.37 3.61 2.84
C ARG A 21 -4.35 2.41 3.76
N ARG A 22 -3.66 1.32 3.36
CA ARG A 22 -3.48 0.16 4.23
C ARG A 22 -2.72 0.52 5.51
N GLY A 23 -1.64 1.28 5.38
CA GLY A 23 -0.87 1.77 6.52
C GLY A 23 -1.71 2.59 7.49
N ALA A 24 -2.57 3.48 6.98
CA ALA A 24 -3.48 4.26 7.82
C ALA A 24 -4.49 3.37 8.56
N THR A 25 -5.06 2.37 7.90
CA THR A 25 -5.97 1.41 8.53
C THR A 25 -5.27 0.61 9.63
N LEU A 26 -4.06 0.13 9.38
CA LEU A 26 -3.25 -0.56 10.39
C LEU A 26 -2.89 0.36 11.56
N THR A 27 -2.59 1.64 11.28
CA THR A 27 -2.28 2.64 12.29
C THR A 27 -3.45 2.83 13.25
N ARG A 28 -4.67 3.01 12.73
CA ARG A 28 -5.87 3.13 13.57
C ARG A 28 -6.09 1.88 14.42
N ALA A 29 -5.98 0.70 13.82
CA ALA A 29 -6.14 -0.56 14.55
C ALA A 29 -5.11 -0.74 15.67
N MET A 30 -3.85 -0.35 15.45
CA MET A 30 -2.81 -0.36 16.48
C MET A 30 -3.11 0.62 17.61
N GLN A 31 -3.62 1.82 17.29
CA GLN A 31 -4.03 2.80 18.30
C GLN A 31 -5.23 2.32 19.12
N ASP A 32 -6.22 1.72 18.45
CA ASP A 32 -7.39 1.11 19.11
C ASP A 32 -6.96 -0.02 20.07
N ALA A 33 -5.85 -0.69 19.77
CA ALA A 33 -5.21 -1.68 20.64
C ALA A 33 -4.32 -1.06 21.75
N GLY A 34 -4.27 0.27 21.88
CA GLY A 34 -3.52 0.98 22.91
C GLY A 34 -2.06 1.25 22.60
N LEU A 35 -1.62 1.07 21.34
CA LEU A 35 -0.25 1.38 20.91
C LEU A 35 -0.13 2.86 20.51
N GLN A 36 1.02 3.45 20.78
CA GLN A 36 1.37 4.80 20.34
C GLN A 36 2.11 4.72 19.00
N VAL A 37 1.46 5.14 17.92
CA VAL A 37 2.02 5.02 16.56
C VAL A 37 2.55 6.35 16.07
N THR A 38 3.83 6.39 15.68
CA THR A 38 4.41 7.44 14.84
C THR A 38 4.46 6.92 13.40
N TYR A 39 3.62 7.50 12.55
CA TYR A 39 3.52 7.15 11.14
C TYR A 39 4.54 7.95 10.31
N VAL A 40 5.56 7.29 9.79
CA VAL A 40 6.63 7.91 9.00
C VAL A 40 6.32 7.75 7.52
N SER A 41 5.87 8.83 6.89
CA SER A 41 5.52 8.87 5.46
C SER A 41 6.71 9.22 4.60
N GLY A 42 7.05 8.37 3.64
CA GLY A 42 8.19 8.57 2.75
C GLY A 42 7.83 9.10 1.34
N GLY A 43 6.58 9.03 0.94
CA GLY A 43 6.10 9.55 -0.35
C GLY A 43 5.44 10.91 -0.22
N HIS A 44 4.87 11.43 -1.30
CA HIS A 44 4.10 12.67 -1.27
C HIS A 44 2.91 12.57 -0.31
N GLY A 45 2.59 13.67 0.36
CA GLY A 45 1.44 13.74 1.25
C GLY A 45 0.12 13.39 0.54
N ILE A 46 -0.74 12.65 1.21
CA ILE A 46 -2.07 12.29 0.70
C ILE A 46 -3.10 13.12 1.45
N PRO A 47 -3.89 13.93 0.75
CA PRO A 47 -4.98 14.68 1.37
C PRO A 47 -5.94 13.75 2.11
N ASN A 48 -6.36 14.17 3.30
CA ASN A 48 -7.37 13.49 4.11
C ASN A 48 -7.01 12.02 4.47
N LEU A 49 -5.73 11.70 4.63
CA LEU A 49 -5.30 10.41 5.15
C LEU A 49 -5.60 10.36 6.65
N ASP A 50 -6.63 9.60 7.03
CA ASP A 50 -7.02 9.45 8.44
C ASP A 50 -6.09 8.46 9.15
N LEU A 51 -5.31 8.97 10.08
CA LEU A 51 -4.38 8.21 10.92
C LEU A 51 -4.90 8.00 12.35
N GLY A 52 -6.17 8.32 12.64
CA GLY A 52 -6.76 8.15 13.96
C GLY A 52 -6.09 8.97 15.09
N GLY A 53 -5.43 10.08 14.74
CA GLY A 53 -4.69 10.92 15.71
C GLY A 53 -3.24 10.50 15.96
N ALA A 54 -2.70 9.52 15.20
CA ALA A 54 -1.27 9.20 15.25
C ALA A 54 -0.40 10.36 14.80
N GLU A 55 0.79 10.46 15.38
CA GLU A 55 1.80 11.41 14.91
C GLU A 55 2.19 11.09 13.47
N LEU A 56 2.09 12.08 12.58
CA LEU A 56 2.59 12.00 11.21
C LEU A 56 3.95 12.68 11.10
N VAL A 57 4.97 11.93 10.72
CA VAL A 57 6.27 12.47 10.33
C VAL A 57 6.42 12.33 8.83
N GLN A 58 6.52 13.45 8.12
CA GLN A 58 6.74 13.49 6.68
C GLN A 58 8.24 13.61 6.41
N LEU A 59 8.84 12.56 5.85
CA LEU A 59 10.20 12.63 5.32
C LEU A 59 10.22 13.43 4.01
N PRO A 60 11.37 13.95 3.57
CA PRO A 60 11.51 14.53 2.22
C PRO A 60 10.89 13.58 1.20
N PRO A 61 9.80 13.96 0.50
CA PRO A 61 9.03 13.01 -0.27
C PRO A 61 9.76 12.58 -1.54
N VAL A 62 9.54 11.32 -1.94
CA VAL A 62 10.10 10.76 -3.17
C VAL A 62 9.04 9.96 -3.90
N ARG A 63 9.06 10.04 -5.23
CA ARG A 63 8.22 9.24 -6.12
C ARG A 63 9.04 8.60 -7.24
N ALA A 64 8.51 7.55 -7.84
CA ALA A 64 9.04 7.00 -9.07
C ALA A 64 8.45 7.73 -10.28
N VAL A 65 9.24 7.86 -11.33
CA VAL A 65 8.80 8.45 -12.61
C VAL A 65 8.08 7.41 -13.46
N ASP A 66 8.46 6.14 -13.32
CA ASP A 66 7.97 5.03 -14.14
C ASP A 66 7.55 3.80 -13.30
N LEU A 67 6.87 2.86 -13.96
CA LEU A 67 6.43 1.59 -13.35
C LEU A 67 7.58 0.63 -13.02
N TYR A 68 8.77 0.88 -13.55
CA TYR A 68 9.97 0.05 -13.29
C TYR A 68 10.77 0.51 -12.08
N PHE A 69 10.40 1.66 -11.49
CA PHE A 69 11.05 2.27 -10.32
C PHE A 69 12.55 2.48 -10.50
N LYS A 70 13.00 2.77 -11.74
CA LYS A 70 14.42 2.96 -12.06
C LYS A 70 14.89 4.32 -11.65
N GLU A 71 14.07 5.33 -11.88
CA GLU A 71 14.35 6.72 -11.57
C GLU A 71 13.43 7.22 -10.45
N LEU A 72 14.04 7.86 -9.47
CA LEU A 72 13.35 8.48 -8.35
C LEU A 72 13.59 9.98 -8.37
N VAL A 73 12.52 10.74 -8.13
CA VAL A 73 12.56 12.21 -8.08
C VAL A 73 12.03 12.74 -6.75
N ASP A 74 12.54 13.91 -6.37
CA ASP A 74 12.13 14.65 -5.19
C ASP A 74 10.78 15.37 -5.40
N GLU A 75 10.41 16.22 -4.44
CA GLU A 75 9.20 17.05 -4.45
C GLU A 75 9.17 18.11 -5.57
N PHE A 76 10.31 18.38 -6.21
CA PHE A 76 10.47 19.33 -7.32
C PHE A 76 10.72 18.64 -8.66
N ASP A 77 10.43 17.34 -8.74
CA ASP A 77 10.65 16.49 -9.92
C ASP A 77 12.12 16.40 -10.38
N ARG A 78 13.07 16.62 -9.47
CA ARG A 78 14.49 16.50 -9.74
C ARG A 78 15.00 15.13 -9.32
N PRO A 79 15.88 14.48 -10.12
CA PRO A 79 16.52 13.23 -9.72
C PRO A 79 17.19 13.36 -8.34
N ILE A 80 16.95 12.36 -7.48
CA ILE A 80 17.54 12.36 -6.13
C ILE A 80 19.05 12.09 -6.19
N ASP A 81 19.84 12.93 -5.53
CA ASP A 81 21.28 12.81 -5.40
C ASP A 81 21.72 12.25 -4.03
N GLU A 82 23.02 12.11 -3.83
CA GLU A 82 23.58 11.62 -2.57
C GLU A 82 23.39 12.61 -1.40
N ALA A 83 23.33 13.92 -1.66
CA ALA A 83 23.08 14.91 -0.63
C ALA A 83 21.63 14.82 -0.14
N TRP A 84 20.69 14.63 -1.07
CA TRP A 84 19.29 14.39 -0.75
C TRP A 84 19.09 13.08 0.03
N ARG A 85 19.77 11.99 -0.38
CA ARG A 85 19.72 10.70 0.33
C ARG A 85 20.23 10.80 1.77
N ARG A 86 21.36 11.49 1.97
CA ARG A 86 21.90 11.72 3.31
C ARG A 86 20.92 12.51 4.18
N ARG A 87 20.39 13.64 3.71
CA ARG A 87 19.43 14.46 4.44
C ARG A 87 18.21 13.62 4.86
N ARG A 88 17.67 12.81 3.97
CA ARG A 88 16.51 11.99 4.24
C ARG A 88 16.81 10.85 5.21
N ARG A 89 17.93 10.16 5.05
CA ARG A 89 18.41 9.15 6.00
C ARG A 89 18.56 9.74 7.40
N ASP A 90 19.21 10.89 7.51
CA ASP A 90 19.47 11.54 8.79
C ASP A 90 18.15 11.96 9.46
N ALA A 91 17.18 12.47 8.70
CA ALA A 91 15.84 12.76 9.21
C ALA A 91 15.13 11.50 9.76
N LEU A 92 15.27 10.34 9.10
CA LEU A 92 14.70 9.07 9.60
C LEU A 92 15.40 8.61 10.89
N LEU A 93 16.74 8.77 10.99
CA LEU A 93 17.50 8.43 12.19
C LEU A 93 17.18 9.38 13.35
N GLU A 94 16.92 10.67 13.10
CA GLU A 94 16.43 11.61 14.11
C GLU A 94 15.08 11.17 14.71
N VAL A 95 14.17 10.66 13.86
CA VAL A 95 12.89 10.09 14.34
C VAL A 95 13.14 8.88 15.22
N TRP A 96 14.05 7.98 14.81
CA TRP A 96 14.46 6.82 15.60
C TRP A 96 15.01 7.24 16.97
N ASP A 97 15.95 8.16 17.00
CA ASP A 97 16.61 8.62 18.23
C ASP A 97 15.63 9.31 19.19
N ARG A 98 14.71 10.11 18.67
CA ARG A 98 13.68 10.79 19.45
C ARG A 98 12.66 9.82 20.01
N LEU A 99 12.22 8.86 19.21
CA LEU A 99 11.09 7.97 19.56
C LEU A 99 11.51 6.81 20.45
N GLN A 100 12.71 6.24 20.23
CA GLN A 100 13.16 5.01 20.88
C GLN A 100 12.02 3.96 20.90
N PRO A 101 11.57 3.49 19.73
CA PRO A 101 10.37 2.67 19.62
C PRO A 101 10.59 1.28 20.22
N HIS A 102 9.50 0.65 20.66
CA HIS A 102 9.47 -0.76 21.06
C HIS A 102 9.29 -1.68 19.84
N VAL A 103 8.69 -1.14 18.76
CA VAL A 103 8.45 -1.86 17.51
C VAL A 103 8.81 -0.97 16.34
N ILE A 104 9.53 -1.51 15.37
CA ILE A 104 9.69 -0.94 14.03
C ILE A 104 8.86 -1.79 13.07
N LEU A 105 7.90 -1.16 12.39
CA LEU A 105 7.10 -1.79 11.35
C LEU A 105 7.45 -1.16 10.00
N LEU A 106 7.90 -1.97 9.05
CA LEU A 106 8.27 -1.51 7.70
C LEU A 106 7.28 -2.03 6.67
N GLU A 107 6.65 -1.12 5.94
CA GLU A 107 5.73 -1.50 4.87
C GLU A 107 6.50 -2.00 3.65
N LEU A 108 6.29 -3.27 3.32
CA LEU A 108 6.80 -3.99 2.16
C LEU A 108 8.32 -4.28 2.15
N TYR A 109 9.15 -3.59 2.91
CA TYR A 109 10.59 -3.87 2.95
C TYR A 109 10.87 -5.10 3.84
N PRO A 110 11.68 -6.08 3.41
CA PRO A 110 12.58 -6.08 2.26
C PRO A 110 11.99 -6.70 0.97
N PHE A 111 10.74 -7.13 0.94
CA PHE A 111 10.09 -7.75 -0.23
C PHE A 111 9.89 -6.77 -1.39
N GLY A 112 9.96 -5.49 -1.13
CA GLY A 112 9.99 -4.41 -2.09
C GLY A 112 10.78 -3.22 -1.56
N ARG A 113 10.67 -2.06 -2.20
CA ARG A 113 11.31 -0.80 -1.76
C ARG A 113 12.84 -0.88 -1.66
N ARG A 114 13.47 -1.71 -2.47
CA ARG A 114 14.91 -1.89 -2.47
C ARG A 114 15.68 -0.57 -2.66
N GLN A 115 15.09 0.38 -3.34
CA GLN A 115 15.66 1.71 -3.55
C GLN A 115 15.83 2.49 -2.24
N MET A 116 15.02 2.19 -1.21
CA MET A 116 15.07 2.85 0.10
C MET A 116 16.13 2.26 1.04
N ARG A 117 16.94 1.31 0.58
CA ARG A 117 17.99 0.67 1.41
C ARG A 117 19.00 1.67 1.99
N PHE A 118 19.20 2.82 1.33
CA PHE A 118 20.15 3.85 1.78
C PHE A 118 19.74 4.47 3.13
N GLU A 119 18.46 4.44 3.48
CA GLU A 119 17.92 4.92 4.75
C GLU A 119 17.46 3.78 5.67
N LEU A 120 16.90 2.71 5.11
CA LEU A 120 16.36 1.60 5.91
C LEU A 120 17.44 0.70 6.50
N LEU A 121 18.56 0.45 5.80
CA LEU A 121 19.66 -0.33 6.39
C LEU A 121 20.29 0.39 7.58
N PRO A 122 20.66 1.68 7.52
CA PRO A 122 21.14 2.40 8.69
C PRO A 122 20.16 2.40 9.88
N LEU A 123 18.84 2.51 9.62
CA LEU A 123 17.83 2.40 10.68
C LEU A 123 17.84 1.01 11.32
N LEU A 124 17.88 -0.05 10.51
CA LEU A 124 17.88 -1.42 10.99
C LEU A 124 19.18 -1.76 11.75
N ASP A 125 20.33 -1.28 11.26
CA ASP A 125 21.62 -1.44 11.94
C ASP A 125 21.62 -0.74 13.30
N ALA A 126 21.11 0.49 13.37
CA ALA A 126 20.94 1.23 14.63
C ALA A 126 20.00 0.50 15.60
N ALA A 127 18.91 -0.07 15.08
CA ALA A 127 17.96 -0.84 15.88
C ALA A 127 18.58 -2.12 16.46
N LEU A 128 19.39 -2.85 15.68
CA LEU A 128 20.10 -4.05 16.16
C LEU A 128 21.17 -3.71 17.21
N ALA A 129 21.84 -2.57 17.05
CA ALA A 129 22.89 -2.11 17.98
C ALA A 129 22.33 -1.48 19.26
N ALA A 130 21.03 -1.21 19.33
CA ALA A 130 20.42 -0.52 20.44
C ALA A 130 20.46 -1.35 21.74
N ARG A 131 20.71 -0.69 22.87
CA ARG A 131 20.67 -1.33 24.19
C ARG A 131 19.33 -2.02 24.49
N ARG A 132 18.23 -1.43 24.03
CA ARG A 132 16.89 -2.02 24.02
C ARG A 132 16.49 -2.25 22.57
N ARG A 133 16.84 -3.43 22.05
CA ARG A 133 16.48 -3.81 20.68
C ARG A 133 14.96 -3.85 20.54
N PRO A 134 14.37 -3.10 19.59
CA PRO A 134 12.94 -3.19 19.29
C PRO A 134 12.62 -4.52 18.58
N ILE A 135 11.36 -4.88 18.59
CA ILE A 135 10.81 -5.88 17.65
C ILE A 135 10.80 -5.24 16.25
N ILE A 136 11.34 -5.94 15.26
CA ILE A 136 11.39 -5.48 13.88
C ILE A 136 10.45 -6.36 13.05
N ALA A 137 9.42 -5.75 12.46
CA ALA A 137 8.42 -6.46 11.67
C ALA A 137 8.26 -5.86 10.27
N CYS A 138 7.96 -6.71 9.30
CA CYS A 138 7.56 -6.32 7.96
C CYS A 138 6.05 -6.47 7.81
N SER A 139 5.38 -5.47 7.25
CA SER A 139 3.98 -5.51 6.81
C SER A 139 3.94 -5.78 5.30
N VAL A 140 3.31 -6.87 4.87
CA VAL A 140 3.30 -7.27 3.47
C VAL A 140 1.94 -7.85 3.08
N ARG A 141 1.54 -7.65 1.82
CA ARG A 141 0.35 -8.32 1.27
C ARG A 141 0.69 -9.76 0.86
N ASP A 142 -0.31 -10.60 0.74
CA ASP A 142 -0.24 -12.00 0.33
C ASP A 142 0.29 -12.21 -1.09
N ILE A 143 0.00 -11.29 -2.02
CA ILE A 143 0.46 -11.38 -3.41
C ILE A 143 1.69 -10.49 -3.62
N LEU A 144 2.81 -11.11 -3.92
CA LEU A 144 4.07 -10.44 -4.23
C LEU A 144 4.43 -10.57 -5.71
N VAL A 145 5.18 -9.58 -6.20
CA VAL A 145 5.87 -9.70 -7.49
C VAL A 145 7.26 -10.23 -7.21
N ALA A 146 7.55 -11.43 -7.71
CA ALA A 146 8.86 -12.05 -7.54
C ALA A 146 9.97 -11.16 -8.13
N PRO A 147 11.12 -11.03 -7.46
CA PRO A 147 12.23 -10.27 -8.00
C PRO A 147 12.75 -10.94 -9.28
N PRO A 148 13.06 -10.16 -10.34
CA PRO A 148 13.43 -10.70 -11.64
C PRO A 148 14.83 -11.35 -11.67
N LYS A 149 15.61 -11.22 -10.59
CA LYS A 149 16.99 -11.71 -10.49
C LYS A 149 17.15 -12.58 -9.25
N PRO A 150 17.73 -13.80 -9.38
CA PRO A 150 17.95 -14.71 -8.25
C PRO A 150 18.77 -14.08 -7.11
N GLU A 151 19.77 -13.26 -7.43
CA GLU A 151 20.62 -12.62 -6.41
C GLU A 151 19.81 -11.66 -5.51
N ARG A 152 18.78 -11.03 -6.08
CA ARG A 152 17.88 -10.14 -5.30
C ARG A 152 17.02 -10.92 -4.32
N LEU A 153 16.64 -12.13 -4.68
CA LEU A 153 15.91 -13.02 -3.80
C LEU A 153 16.77 -13.45 -2.62
N VAL A 154 18.01 -13.87 -2.89
CA VAL A 154 18.97 -14.23 -1.83
C VAL A 154 19.20 -13.06 -0.88
N GLU A 155 19.44 -11.85 -1.44
CA GLU A 155 19.59 -10.62 -0.66
C GLU A 155 18.36 -10.34 0.22
N MET A 156 17.17 -10.56 -0.31
CA MET A 156 15.90 -10.38 0.41
C MET A 156 15.78 -11.34 1.59
N LEU A 157 15.97 -12.64 1.33
CA LEU A 157 15.91 -13.69 2.37
C LEU A 157 16.95 -13.46 3.48
N GLN A 158 18.19 -13.12 3.10
CA GLN A 158 19.23 -12.78 4.07
C GLN A 158 18.83 -11.58 4.94
N ARG A 159 18.19 -10.58 4.38
CA ARG A 159 17.68 -9.42 5.14
C ARG A 159 16.54 -9.79 6.07
N VAL A 160 15.59 -10.60 5.60
CA VAL A 160 14.52 -11.11 6.46
C VAL A 160 15.11 -11.85 7.64
N GLU A 161 16.06 -12.74 7.39
CA GLU A 161 16.67 -13.56 8.44
C GLU A 161 17.49 -12.72 9.43
N HIS A 162 18.26 -11.76 8.94
CA HIS A 162 19.17 -10.98 9.75
C HIS A 162 18.49 -9.91 10.60
N TYR A 163 17.48 -9.20 10.03
CA TYR A 163 16.91 -8.01 10.67
C TYR A 163 15.55 -8.26 11.30
N PHE A 164 14.69 -9.07 10.69
CA PHE A 164 13.28 -9.12 11.04
C PHE A 164 12.97 -10.25 12.02
N ASP A 165 12.15 -9.94 13.01
CA ASP A 165 11.60 -10.93 13.94
C ASP A 165 10.31 -11.53 13.36
N HIS A 166 9.49 -10.72 12.67
CA HIS A 166 8.19 -11.11 12.13
C HIS A 166 7.94 -10.55 10.73
N VAL A 167 7.21 -11.32 9.93
CA VAL A 167 6.64 -10.91 8.65
C VAL A 167 5.12 -11.07 8.76
N LEU A 168 4.42 -9.94 8.82
CA LEU A 168 2.97 -9.88 8.93
C LEU A 168 2.36 -9.92 7.53
N VAL A 169 1.83 -11.06 7.14
CA VAL A 169 1.19 -11.26 5.84
C VAL A 169 -0.29 -10.91 5.95
N HIS A 170 -0.70 -9.85 5.25
CA HIS A 170 -2.10 -9.40 5.22
C HIS A 170 -2.86 -10.15 4.13
N GLY A 171 -3.35 -11.33 4.47
CA GLY A 171 -4.06 -12.26 3.61
C GLY A 171 -4.60 -13.44 4.40
N ASP A 172 -5.28 -14.32 3.70
CA ASP A 172 -5.83 -15.57 4.22
C ASP A 172 -5.09 -16.75 3.54
N PRO A 173 -4.38 -17.59 4.30
CA PRO A 173 -3.63 -18.71 3.72
C PRO A 173 -4.55 -19.76 3.05
N ASP A 174 -5.81 -19.86 3.47
CA ASP A 174 -6.77 -20.78 2.87
C ASP A 174 -7.29 -20.30 1.51
N LEU A 175 -7.19 -18.98 1.23
CA LEU A 175 -7.56 -18.40 -0.04
C LEU A 175 -6.34 -18.27 -0.99
N ILE A 176 -5.29 -17.58 -0.56
CA ILE A 176 -4.05 -17.42 -1.32
C ILE A 176 -2.89 -17.55 -0.35
N PRO A 177 -2.26 -18.73 -0.26
CA PRO A 177 -1.08 -18.91 0.57
C PRO A 177 0.09 -18.08 0.03
N PHE A 178 0.95 -17.58 0.90
CA PHE A 178 2.03 -16.65 0.55
C PHE A 178 3.05 -17.27 -0.43
N ASP A 179 3.24 -18.59 -0.38
CA ASP A 179 4.13 -19.33 -1.27
C ASP A 179 3.59 -19.43 -2.71
N ALA A 180 2.30 -19.22 -2.95
CA ALA A 180 1.74 -19.15 -4.30
C ALA A 180 2.38 -18.04 -5.14
N THR A 181 2.79 -16.94 -4.52
CA THR A 181 3.45 -15.81 -5.19
C THR A 181 4.91 -15.59 -4.74
N PHE A 182 5.31 -16.23 -3.64
CA PHE A 182 6.66 -16.23 -3.11
C PHE A 182 7.13 -17.66 -2.79
N PRO A 183 7.57 -18.45 -3.79
CA PRO A 183 7.90 -19.88 -3.63
C PRO A 183 8.96 -20.20 -2.58
N HIS A 184 9.70 -19.18 -2.12
CA HIS A 184 10.72 -19.32 -1.08
C HIS A 184 10.20 -19.07 0.34
N ALA A 185 8.89 -18.94 0.53
CA ALA A 185 8.25 -18.69 1.82
C ALA A 185 8.64 -19.73 2.89
N ALA A 186 8.85 -20.98 2.50
CA ALA A 186 9.27 -22.05 3.41
C ALA A 186 10.58 -21.74 4.14
N GLN A 187 11.51 -20.97 3.55
CA GLN A 187 12.78 -20.60 4.17
C GLN A 187 12.63 -19.61 5.33
N ILE A 188 11.53 -18.88 5.36
CA ILE A 188 11.20 -17.88 6.38
C ILE A 188 9.89 -18.21 7.12
N ALA A 189 9.38 -19.45 7.01
CA ALA A 189 8.08 -19.85 7.54
C ALA A 189 7.95 -19.57 9.05
N HIS A 190 9.04 -19.70 9.80
CA HIS A 190 9.09 -19.45 11.24
C HIS A 190 8.88 -17.97 11.63
N LYS A 191 8.94 -17.05 10.66
CA LYS A 191 8.70 -15.60 10.85
C LYS A 191 7.37 -15.13 10.27
N LEU A 192 6.67 -15.99 9.50
CA LEU A 192 5.41 -15.62 8.83
C LEU A 192 4.23 -15.66 9.80
N HIS A 193 3.46 -14.59 9.82
CA HIS A 193 2.21 -14.49 10.58
C HIS A 193 1.11 -13.92 9.70
N TYR A 194 0.08 -14.70 9.44
CA TYR A 194 -1.10 -14.23 8.71
C TYR A 194 -2.01 -13.42 9.65
N THR A 195 -2.44 -12.27 9.18
CA THR A 195 -3.26 -11.33 9.98
C THR A 195 -4.69 -11.19 9.47
N GLY A 196 -5.04 -11.91 8.42
CA GLY A 196 -6.25 -11.65 7.64
C GLY A 196 -6.13 -10.40 6.76
N TYR A 197 -7.15 -10.14 5.96
CA TYR A 197 -7.19 -8.97 5.07
C TYR A 197 -7.39 -7.68 5.86
N VAL A 198 -6.62 -6.64 5.48
CA VAL A 198 -6.77 -5.30 6.04
C VAL A 198 -7.91 -4.58 5.33
N VAL A 199 -9.00 -4.37 6.05
CA VAL A 199 -10.21 -3.73 5.54
C VAL A 199 -10.48 -2.46 6.33
N ASP A 200 -10.66 -1.35 5.63
CA ASP A 200 -11.13 -0.11 6.24
C ASP A 200 -12.63 -0.21 6.52
N ARG A 201 -13.01 -0.23 7.80
CA ARG A 201 -14.40 -0.34 8.25
C ARG A 201 -15.03 1.01 8.61
N THR A 202 -14.32 2.11 8.40
CA THR A 202 -14.83 3.46 8.72
C THR A 202 -15.87 3.96 7.72
N GLY A 203 -15.90 3.40 6.49
CA GLY A 203 -16.90 3.68 5.48
C GLY A 203 -18.28 3.11 5.86
N ARG A 204 -19.34 3.90 5.69
CA ARG A 204 -20.71 3.36 5.74
C ARG A 204 -20.94 2.50 4.50
N ARG A 205 -21.39 1.26 4.71
CA ARG A 205 -21.91 0.46 3.59
C ARG A 205 -23.15 1.13 3.03
N GLY A 206 -23.30 1.12 1.70
CA GLY A 206 -24.52 1.50 1.05
C GLY A 206 -25.70 0.61 1.47
N GLY A 207 -26.90 1.09 1.29
CA GLY A 207 -28.13 0.32 1.55
C GLY A 207 -29.10 0.47 0.36
N PRO A 208 -30.29 -0.12 0.44
CA PRO A 208 -31.27 -0.06 -0.63
C PRO A 208 -31.47 1.37 -1.16
N GLY A 209 -31.29 1.57 -2.47
CA GLY A 209 -31.41 2.86 -3.13
C GLY A 209 -30.15 3.73 -3.14
N SER A 210 -29.07 3.34 -2.45
CA SER A 210 -27.78 4.04 -2.57
C SER A 210 -27.05 3.69 -3.87
N PRO A 211 -26.14 4.55 -4.37
CA PRO A 211 -25.26 4.20 -5.48
C PRO A 211 -24.51 2.90 -5.21
N GLY A 212 -24.44 2.00 -6.20
CA GLY A 212 -23.79 0.69 -6.07
C GLY A 212 -24.69 -0.43 -5.56
N TRP A 213 -25.79 -0.10 -4.87
CA TRP A 213 -26.72 -1.12 -4.38
C TRP A 213 -27.44 -1.82 -5.55
N ASP A 214 -27.40 -3.14 -5.58
CA ASP A 214 -27.97 -3.96 -6.66
C ASP A 214 -27.44 -3.62 -8.06
N GLU A 215 -26.23 -3.08 -8.14
CA GLU A 215 -25.51 -2.76 -9.39
C GLU A 215 -24.30 -3.70 -9.56
N VAL A 216 -23.88 -3.90 -10.80
CA VAL A 216 -22.58 -4.53 -11.08
C VAL A 216 -21.51 -3.43 -11.03
N LEU A 217 -20.59 -3.54 -10.10
CA LEU A 217 -19.48 -2.59 -9.95
C LEU A 217 -18.25 -3.08 -10.72
N VAL A 218 -17.74 -2.25 -11.61
CA VAL A 218 -16.49 -2.50 -12.34
C VAL A 218 -15.50 -1.41 -12.02
N SER A 219 -14.35 -1.78 -11.48
CA SER A 219 -13.31 -0.82 -11.11
C SER A 219 -11.92 -1.37 -11.41
N ALA A 220 -11.09 -0.56 -12.03
CA ALA A 220 -9.66 -0.82 -12.22
C ALA A 220 -8.79 -0.12 -11.15
N GLY A 221 -9.40 0.40 -10.10
CA GLY A 221 -8.74 1.17 -9.05
C GLY A 221 -8.63 2.67 -9.35
N GLY A 222 -8.00 3.42 -8.45
CA GLY A 222 -7.90 4.89 -8.55
C GLY A 222 -6.75 5.41 -9.42
N GLY A 223 -5.96 4.52 -10.05
CA GLY A 223 -4.79 4.87 -10.87
C GLY A 223 -5.14 5.34 -12.29
N ALA A 224 -4.10 5.44 -13.15
CA ALA A 224 -4.23 5.77 -14.57
C ALA A 224 -4.31 4.53 -15.48
N VAL A 225 -4.31 3.33 -14.91
CA VAL A 225 -4.28 2.06 -15.67
C VAL A 225 -5.63 1.35 -15.57
N GLY A 226 -5.97 0.53 -16.57
CA GLY A 226 -7.14 -0.32 -16.53
C GLY A 226 -8.15 -0.10 -17.65
N ASP A 227 -7.86 0.76 -18.64
CA ASP A 227 -8.74 1.03 -19.79
C ASP A 227 -9.19 -0.26 -20.48
N ALA A 228 -8.27 -1.18 -20.77
CA ALA A 228 -8.59 -2.45 -21.41
C ALA A 228 -9.60 -3.30 -20.62
N LEU A 229 -9.47 -3.36 -19.30
CA LEU A 229 -10.44 -4.06 -18.44
C LEU A 229 -11.81 -3.39 -18.49
N LEU A 230 -11.84 -2.06 -18.39
CA LEU A 230 -13.10 -1.30 -18.37
C LEU A 230 -13.83 -1.41 -19.71
N ARG A 231 -13.12 -1.35 -20.84
CA ARG A 231 -13.68 -1.58 -22.18
C ARG A 231 -14.23 -2.98 -22.31
N ALA A 232 -13.45 -3.99 -21.98
CA ALA A 232 -13.89 -5.39 -22.04
C ALA A 232 -15.15 -5.62 -21.19
N ALA A 233 -15.23 -5.03 -20.00
CA ALA A 233 -16.42 -5.14 -19.16
C ALA A 233 -17.66 -4.49 -19.80
N ILE A 234 -17.54 -3.29 -20.39
CA ILE A 234 -18.64 -2.61 -21.08
C ILE A 234 -19.12 -3.47 -22.27
N GLU A 235 -18.21 -3.97 -23.10
CA GLU A 235 -18.52 -4.80 -24.24
C GLU A 235 -19.15 -6.15 -23.87
N ALA A 236 -18.70 -6.76 -22.77
CA ALA A 236 -19.19 -8.04 -22.30
C ALA A 236 -20.57 -7.97 -21.65
N LYS A 237 -21.09 -6.78 -21.29
CA LYS A 237 -22.36 -6.63 -20.57
C LYS A 237 -23.50 -7.41 -21.23
N ALA A 238 -23.70 -7.24 -22.55
CA ALA A 238 -24.80 -7.87 -23.28
C ALA A 238 -24.75 -9.39 -23.28
N ALA A 239 -23.55 -9.98 -23.17
CA ALA A 239 -23.33 -11.43 -23.11
C ALA A 239 -23.31 -11.98 -21.66
N SER A 240 -23.42 -11.12 -20.66
CA SER A 240 -23.37 -11.49 -19.26
C SER A 240 -24.73 -11.98 -18.75
N ALA A 241 -24.73 -12.92 -17.82
CA ALA A 241 -25.93 -13.31 -17.05
C ALA A 241 -26.52 -12.14 -16.22
N LEU A 242 -25.77 -11.03 -16.08
CA LEU A 242 -26.16 -9.81 -15.37
C LEU A 242 -26.48 -8.66 -16.33
N ALA A 243 -26.82 -8.95 -17.60
CA ALA A 243 -27.09 -7.95 -18.62
C ALA A 243 -28.22 -7.00 -18.23
N ASP A 244 -29.24 -7.50 -17.52
CA ASP A 244 -30.41 -6.72 -17.09
C ASP A 244 -30.14 -5.81 -15.87
N LYS A 245 -29.01 -6.03 -15.17
CA LYS A 245 -28.60 -5.17 -14.06
C LYS A 245 -28.06 -3.84 -14.57
N ARG A 246 -28.14 -2.83 -13.72
CA ARG A 246 -27.38 -1.59 -13.93
C ARG A 246 -25.90 -1.88 -13.64
N TRP A 247 -25.03 -1.39 -14.50
CA TRP A 247 -23.60 -1.48 -14.32
C TRP A 247 -23.02 -0.11 -14.00
N ARG A 248 -22.11 -0.05 -13.05
CA ARG A 248 -21.37 1.15 -12.69
C ARG A 248 -19.89 0.93 -12.93
N VAL A 249 -19.32 1.70 -13.85
CA VAL A 249 -17.92 1.61 -14.27
C VAL A 249 -17.15 2.77 -13.66
N LEU A 250 -16.19 2.48 -12.81
CA LEU A 250 -15.38 3.46 -12.09
C LEU A 250 -14.01 3.60 -12.75
N VAL A 251 -13.81 4.74 -13.41
CA VAL A 251 -12.56 5.10 -14.10
C VAL A 251 -11.62 5.80 -13.12
N GLY A 252 -10.36 5.38 -13.06
CA GLY A 252 -9.38 5.99 -12.16
C GLY A 252 -9.29 7.50 -12.33
N VAL A 253 -9.15 8.24 -11.22
CA VAL A 253 -9.10 9.72 -11.22
C VAL A 253 -7.92 10.28 -12.01
N LYS A 254 -6.87 9.48 -12.22
CA LYS A 254 -5.67 9.85 -12.99
C LYS A 254 -5.73 9.42 -14.45
N ALA A 255 -6.80 8.75 -14.89
CA ALA A 255 -6.95 8.40 -16.30
C ALA A 255 -7.12 9.66 -17.15
N PRO A 256 -6.52 9.74 -18.34
CA PRO A 256 -6.67 10.85 -19.28
C PRO A 256 -8.14 11.14 -19.59
N GLU A 257 -8.46 12.40 -19.90
CA GLU A 257 -9.85 12.79 -20.15
C GLU A 257 -10.40 12.20 -21.45
N ASP A 258 -9.57 12.08 -22.47
CA ASP A 258 -9.94 11.45 -23.74
C ASP A 258 -10.28 9.96 -23.57
N GLU A 259 -9.52 9.22 -22.75
CA GLU A 259 -9.85 7.83 -22.38
C GLU A 259 -11.18 7.74 -21.62
N PHE A 260 -11.42 8.66 -20.68
CA PHE A 260 -12.69 8.72 -19.95
C PHE A 260 -13.87 8.95 -20.90
N GLN A 261 -13.77 9.93 -21.81
CA GLN A 261 -14.84 10.25 -22.78
C GLN A 261 -15.08 9.11 -23.76
N ALA A 262 -14.03 8.38 -24.16
CA ALA A 262 -14.16 7.20 -25.00
C ALA A 262 -14.95 6.07 -24.31
N LEU A 263 -14.73 5.85 -23.00
CA LEU A 263 -15.49 4.88 -22.19
C LEU A 263 -16.96 5.31 -22.01
N VAL A 264 -17.22 6.61 -21.81
CA VAL A 264 -18.59 7.16 -21.74
C VAL A 264 -19.34 6.91 -23.05
N THR A 265 -18.70 7.17 -24.19
CA THR A 265 -19.27 6.94 -25.52
C THR A 265 -19.57 5.45 -25.75
N LEU A 266 -18.64 4.58 -25.38
CA LEU A 266 -18.81 3.12 -25.51
C LEU A 266 -19.98 2.63 -24.65
N ALA A 267 -20.08 3.11 -23.42
CA ALA A 267 -21.15 2.75 -22.48
C ALA A 267 -22.54 3.21 -22.93
N ALA A 268 -22.63 4.39 -23.55
CA ALA A 268 -23.88 4.91 -24.11
C ALA A 268 -24.48 3.97 -25.18
N ASN A 269 -23.64 3.33 -25.99
CA ASN A 269 -24.05 2.38 -27.02
C ASN A 269 -24.52 1.03 -26.42
N ALA A 270 -23.98 0.64 -25.27
CA ALA A 270 -24.32 -0.63 -24.62
C ALA A 270 -25.60 -0.55 -23.75
N GLY A 271 -26.02 0.64 -23.33
CA GLY A 271 -27.18 0.86 -22.46
C GLY A 271 -27.04 0.33 -21.02
N GLY A 272 -27.70 0.97 -20.08
CA GLY A 272 -27.72 0.54 -18.67
C GLY A 272 -26.38 0.55 -17.94
N ILE A 273 -25.41 1.34 -18.43
CA ILE A 273 -24.07 1.51 -17.84
C ILE A 273 -23.89 2.97 -17.45
N LEU A 274 -23.49 3.21 -16.20
CA LEU A 274 -23.05 4.51 -15.72
C LEU A 274 -21.52 4.51 -15.62
N VAL A 275 -20.87 5.43 -16.32
CA VAL A 275 -19.41 5.64 -16.23
C VAL A 275 -19.16 6.89 -15.40
N GLU A 276 -18.35 6.76 -14.36
CA GLU A 276 -17.97 7.90 -13.51
C GLU A 276 -16.50 7.78 -13.05
N ARG A 277 -15.93 8.89 -12.61
CA ARG A 277 -14.59 8.88 -11.99
C ARG A 277 -14.64 8.13 -10.67
N ALA A 278 -13.54 7.40 -10.35
CA ALA A 278 -13.41 6.67 -9.10
C ALA A 278 -13.64 7.60 -7.91
N ARG A 279 -14.43 7.12 -6.95
CA ARG A 279 -14.90 7.89 -5.80
C ARG A 279 -14.03 7.62 -4.57
N GLY A 280 -13.88 8.64 -3.71
CA GLY A 280 -13.22 8.48 -2.42
C GLY A 280 -14.01 7.61 -1.43
N ASP A 281 -15.32 7.52 -1.63
CA ASP A 281 -16.26 6.74 -0.83
C ASP A 281 -16.56 5.35 -1.43
N PHE A 282 -15.66 4.81 -2.25
CA PHE A 282 -15.81 3.50 -2.90
C PHE A 282 -16.33 2.40 -1.95
N PRO A 283 -15.87 2.29 -0.68
CA PRO A 283 -16.41 1.30 0.26
C PRO A 283 -17.91 1.44 0.55
N SER A 284 -18.50 2.61 0.28
CA SER A 284 -19.95 2.82 0.42
C SER A 284 -20.77 2.25 -0.74
N LEU A 285 -20.09 1.87 -1.83
CA LEU A 285 -20.72 1.27 -3.01
C LEU A 285 -20.82 -0.26 -2.92
N THR A 286 -20.16 -0.87 -1.92
CA THR A 286 -20.06 -2.34 -1.78
C THR A 286 -20.83 -2.89 -0.58
#